data_fc36a307a37ec0c56a01f05301c9c900
#
_entry.id   fc36a307a37ec0c56a01f05301c9c900
#
_cell.length_a   1.000
_cell.length_b   1.000
_cell.length_c   1.000
_cell.angle_alpha   90.00
_cell.angle_beta   90.00
_cell.angle_gamma   90.00
#
_symmetry.space_group_name_H-M   'P 1'
#
loop_
_entity.id
_entity.type
_entity.pdbx_description
1 polymer ?
#
loop_
_entity_poly.entity_id
_entity_poly.type
_entity_poly.pdbx_seq_one_letter_code
_entity_poly.pdbx_strand_id
1 'polypeptide(L)'
;MTNKTNGGGRTLRPATQLVHGGTMRSPFGETSEALFLTQGFVYAGAEAAEARFNGEDPGFVYSRYANPTVQMFEDRMKALEGAEAARATASGMAAVNLALMASVRAGDHVVAAKALFGSCRYICETLLPRFGVETTLVDGTDLDQWQRAVRPNTKALFLESPTNPTLEVIDIAAVAEIAHSVGARLIVDNVFATPLYQAPLKLGADVVIYSATKHIDGQGRCLGGIVLSDQEWITEEVMPFVKHTGPHMSPFNAWVLLKGLETLPLRVDRQSSTAARIADFLSAQGKVARLIYPGRADHPQAAVAKRQMTGGSTMLAFEIAGGKEAAFRFTNALDVIRISNNLGDAKSLITHPATTTHQSIGEAARAELGISDGILRLSVGLEDPEDLLEDIAEALNAV
;
A
#
# COMPACT_ATOMS: atom_id res chain seq x y z
N MET A 1 -7.56 -37.72 -3.31
CA MET A 1 -7.77 -37.23 -1.93
C MET A 1 -8.49 -35.90 -2.05
N THR A 2 -9.72 -35.79 -1.58
CA THR A 2 -10.53 -34.59 -1.62
C THR A 2 -9.84 -33.50 -0.77
N ASN A 3 -9.37 -32.43 -1.39
CA ASN A 3 -8.96 -31.21 -0.69
C ASN A 3 -10.15 -30.77 0.21
N LYS A 4 -10.06 -31.00 1.51
CA LYS A 4 -10.90 -30.31 2.46
C LYS A 4 -10.51 -28.84 2.36
N THR A 5 -11.28 -28.08 1.59
CA THR A 5 -11.24 -26.61 1.67
C THR A 5 -11.35 -26.26 3.15
N ASN A 6 -10.39 -25.51 3.68
CA ASN A 6 -10.33 -25.12 5.07
C ASN A 6 -11.64 -24.43 5.49
N GLY A 7 -12.41 -25.06 6.36
CA GLY A 7 -13.58 -24.50 7.01
C GLY A 7 -14.89 -24.89 6.36
N GLY A 8 -15.47 -26.03 6.78
CA GLY A 8 -16.89 -26.31 6.55
C GLY A 8 -17.77 -25.15 7.04
N GLY A 9 -18.12 -24.22 6.19
CA GLY A 9 -19.06 -23.13 6.42
C GLY A 9 -18.70 -22.08 7.48
N ARG A 10 -17.52 -22.13 8.12
CA ARG A 10 -17.10 -21.19 9.16
C ARG A 10 -16.30 -20.04 8.57
N THR A 11 -16.74 -18.80 8.79
CA THR A 11 -15.94 -17.60 8.51
C THR A 11 -14.76 -17.50 9.48
N LEU A 12 -13.54 -17.56 8.95
CA LEU A 12 -12.31 -17.42 9.74
C LEU A 12 -12.04 -15.93 10.04
N ARG A 13 -11.49 -15.67 11.23
CA ARG A 13 -11.02 -14.32 11.59
C ARG A 13 -9.74 -13.97 10.83
N PRO A 14 -9.41 -12.66 10.63
CA PRO A 14 -8.28 -12.22 9.81
C PRO A 14 -6.95 -12.88 10.14
N ALA A 15 -6.56 -12.95 11.42
CA ALA A 15 -5.30 -13.59 11.82
C ALA A 15 -5.22 -15.07 11.40
N THR A 16 -6.34 -15.81 11.47
CA THR A 16 -6.40 -17.20 11.02
C THR A 16 -6.38 -17.30 9.49
N GLN A 17 -7.04 -16.36 8.80
CA GLN A 17 -6.99 -16.28 7.34
C GLN A 17 -5.56 -16.03 6.83
N LEU A 18 -4.79 -15.17 7.52
CA LEU A 18 -3.40 -14.87 7.16
C LEU A 18 -2.47 -16.08 7.29
N VAL A 19 -2.80 -17.08 8.10
CA VAL A 19 -2.01 -18.30 8.28
C VAL A 19 -2.49 -19.44 7.36
N HIS A 20 -3.80 -19.53 7.10
CA HIS A 20 -4.40 -20.69 6.44
C HIS A 20 -5.14 -20.40 5.14
N GLY A 21 -5.49 -19.13 4.90
CA GLY A 21 -6.30 -18.73 3.73
C GLY A 21 -5.58 -19.01 2.41
N GLY A 22 -6.33 -19.50 1.42
CA GLY A 22 -5.82 -19.73 0.06
C GLY A 22 -4.78 -20.83 -0.09
N THR A 23 -4.42 -21.57 0.97
CA THR A 23 -3.36 -22.57 0.90
C THR A 23 -3.74 -23.73 -0.03
N MET A 24 -2.95 -23.93 -1.08
CA MET A 24 -2.98 -25.11 -1.96
C MET A 24 -1.89 -26.08 -1.52
N ARG A 25 -2.29 -27.33 -1.28
CA ARG A 25 -1.34 -28.40 -0.94
C ARG A 25 -1.06 -29.26 -2.15
N SER A 26 0.21 -29.64 -2.34
CA SER A 26 0.60 -30.60 -3.34
C SER A 26 0.18 -32.03 -2.92
N PRO A 27 0.35 -33.02 -3.78
CA PRO A 27 0.11 -34.45 -3.42
C PRO A 27 0.92 -34.95 -2.22
N PHE A 28 1.98 -34.22 -1.82
CA PHE A 28 2.84 -34.59 -0.69
C PHE A 28 2.29 -34.13 0.67
N GLY A 29 1.31 -33.18 0.69
CA GLY A 29 0.66 -32.72 1.92
C GLY A 29 1.57 -31.93 2.86
N GLU A 30 2.48 -31.15 2.30
CA GLU A 30 3.45 -30.31 3.00
C GLU A 30 2.78 -29.30 3.96
N THR A 31 3.44 -28.97 5.08
CA THR A 31 2.93 -27.99 6.06
C THR A 31 3.04 -26.55 5.54
N SER A 32 4.20 -26.20 5.00
CA SER A 32 4.43 -24.88 4.37
C SER A 32 3.93 -24.90 2.93
N GLU A 33 3.48 -23.77 2.44
CA GLU A 33 3.04 -23.61 1.05
C GLU A 33 4.19 -23.93 0.08
N ALA A 34 3.89 -24.74 -0.96
CA ALA A 34 4.86 -25.11 -1.97
C ALA A 34 5.23 -23.93 -2.87
N LEU A 35 6.51 -23.85 -3.22
CA LEU A 35 7.01 -22.89 -4.21
C LEU A 35 7.01 -23.51 -5.60
N PHE A 36 6.08 -23.12 -6.46
CA PHE A 36 5.99 -23.55 -7.85
C PHE A 36 6.82 -22.62 -8.76
N LEU A 37 8.14 -22.80 -8.74
CA LEU A 37 9.06 -22.01 -9.55
C LEU A 37 9.15 -22.57 -10.98
N THR A 38 8.11 -22.31 -11.76
CA THR A 38 8.01 -22.72 -13.17
C THR A 38 7.42 -21.61 -14.02
N GLN A 39 7.77 -21.57 -15.30
CA GLN A 39 7.18 -20.63 -16.27
C GLN A 39 5.98 -21.24 -17.00
N GLY A 40 5.85 -22.57 -17.12
CA GLY A 40 4.78 -23.25 -17.87
C GLY A 40 4.40 -24.57 -17.27
N PHE A 41 3.38 -25.17 -17.83
CA PHE A 41 2.77 -26.42 -17.38
C PHE A 41 2.60 -27.40 -18.55
N VAL A 42 2.64 -28.71 -18.29
CA VAL A 42 2.44 -29.77 -19.29
C VAL A 42 0.98 -30.26 -19.26
N TYR A 43 0.54 -30.77 -20.39
CA TYR A 43 -0.82 -31.30 -20.57
C TYR A 43 -0.76 -32.79 -20.92
N ALA A 44 -1.85 -33.52 -20.63
CA ALA A 44 -1.96 -34.94 -20.92
C ALA A 44 -2.05 -35.24 -22.42
N GLY A 45 -2.46 -34.26 -23.24
CA GLY A 45 -2.57 -34.37 -24.70
C GLY A 45 -2.91 -33.03 -25.32
N ALA A 46 -2.98 -32.97 -26.65
CA ALA A 46 -3.30 -31.76 -27.39
C ALA A 46 -4.73 -31.25 -27.09
N GLU A 47 -5.68 -32.16 -26.96
CA GLU A 47 -7.08 -31.85 -26.63
C GLU A 47 -7.21 -31.24 -25.23
N ALA A 48 -6.41 -31.75 -24.27
CA ALA A 48 -6.37 -31.17 -22.93
C ALA A 48 -5.75 -29.75 -22.94
N ALA A 49 -4.76 -29.51 -23.77
CA ALA A 49 -4.20 -28.18 -23.96
C ALA A 49 -5.22 -27.24 -24.60
N GLU A 50 -5.92 -27.65 -25.64
CA GLU A 50 -6.99 -26.87 -26.30
C GLU A 50 -8.10 -26.49 -25.30
N ALA A 51 -8.65 -27.47 -24.58
CA ALA A 51 -9.68 -27.25 -23.58
C ALA A 51 -9.24 -26.24 -22.48
N ARG A 52 -7.96 -26.32 -22.06
CA ARG A 52 -7.38 -25.40 -21.08
C ARG A 52 -7.29 -23.96 -21.63
N PHE A 53 -6.87 -23.77 -22.87
CA PHE A 53 -6.79 -22.45 -23.51
C PHE A 53 -8.17 -21.87 -23.79
N ASN A 54 -9.18 -22.70 -24.08
CA ASN A 54 -10.57 -22.29 -24.26
C ASN A 54 -11.29 -22.00 -22.93
N GLY A 55 -10.66 -22.27 -21.78
CA GLY A 55 -11.27 -22.08 -20.45
C GLY A 55 -12.29 -23.17 -20.06
N GLU A 56 -12.37 -24.25 -20.83
CA GLU A 56 -13.28 -25.40 -20.59
C GLU A 56 -12.71 -26.33 -19.47
N ASP A 57 -11.39 -26.39 -19.33
CA ASP A 57 -10.68 -27.11 -18.27
C ASP A 57 -9.96 -26.10 -17.37
N PRO A 58 -10.33 -25.96 -16.07
CA PRO A 58 -9.68 -25.00 -15.15
C PRO A 58 -8.25 -25.44 -14.82
N GLY A 59 -7.32 -24.48 -14.73
CA GLY A 59 -5.94 -24.72 -14.31
C GLY A 59 -4.94 -23.73 -14.86
N PHE A 60 -3.67 -24.04 -14.69
CA PHE A 60 -2.57 -23.16 -15.04
C PHE A 60 -2.06 -23.44 -16.46
N VAL A 61 -1.74 -22.37 -17.17
CA VAL A 61 -1.23 -22.39 -18.57
C VAL A 61 0.21 -21.88 -18.59
N TYR A 62 0.43 -20.73 -18.01
CA TYR A 62 1.71 -20.02 -18.03
C TYR A 62 1.78 -19.07 -16.85
N SER A 63 2.92 -19.03 -16.13
CA SER A 63 3.04 -18.30 -14.86
C SER A 63 2.81 -16.79 -14.97
N ARG A 64 2.98 -16.18 -16.15
CA ARG A 64 2.60 -14.77 -16.36
C ARG A 64 1.08 -14.57 -16.28
N TYR A 65 0.28 -15.58 -16.60
CA TYR A 65 -1.18 -15.53 -16.48
C TYR A 65 -1.67 -15.90 -15.09
N ALA A 66 -1.18 -17.01 -14.56
CA ALA A 66 -1.44 -17.50 -13.22
C ALA A 66 -0.38 -18.53 -12.79
N ASN A 67 -0.05 -18.53 -11.51
CA ASN A 67 0.88 -19.49 -10.91
C ASN A 67 0.32 -19.90 -9.54
N PRO A 68 0.41 -21.18 -9.12
CA PRO A 68 -0.18 -21.62 -7.85
C PRO A 68 0.32 -20.85 -6.63
N THR A 69 1.62 -20.53 -6.56
CA THR A 69 2.20 -19.78 -5.43
C THR A 69 1.71 -18.33 -5.43
N VAL A 70 1.65 -17.69 -6.60
CA VAL A 70 1.12 -16.32 -6.75
C VAL A 70 -0.35 -16.28 -6.38
N GLN A 71 -1.13 -17.27 -6.81
CA GLN A 71 -2.55 -17.35 -6.48
C GLN A 71 -2.79 -17.50 -4.98
N MET A 72 -1.98 -18.31 -4.26
CA MET A 72 -2.10 -18.40 -2.80
C MET A 72 -1.90 -17.04 -2.11
N PHE A 73 -0.97 -16.23 -2.60
CA PHE A 73 -0.78 -14.86 -2.10
C PHE A 73 -1.99 -13.97 -2.43
N GLU A 74 -2.47 -14.00 -3.66
CA GLU A 74 -3.66 -13.25 -4.12
C GLU A 74 -4.90 -13.63 -3.30
N ASP A 75 -5.17 -14.91 -3.11
CA ASP A 75 -6.32 -15.41 -2.35
C ASP A 75 -6.27 -15.03 -0.87
N ARG A 76 -5.07 -15.01 -0.27
CA ARG A 76 -4.88 -14.59 1.12
C ARG A 76 -5.12 -13.10 1.31
N MET A 77 -4.59 -12.28 0.40
CA MET A 77 -4.82 -10.83 0.42
C MET A 77 -6.29 -10.47 0.11
N LYS A 78 -6.90 -11.17 -0.85
CA LYS A 78 -8.33 -11.06 -1.17
C LYS A 78 -9.20 -11.33 0.07
N ALA A 79 -8.93 -12.40 0.78
CA ALA A 79 -9.67 -12.75 2.00
C ALA A 79 -9.48 -11.72 3.12
N LEU A 80 -8.27 -11.16 3.27
CA LEU A 80 -7.95 -10.16 4.28
C LEU A 80 -8.66 -8.82 4.01
N GLU A 81 -8.63 -8.35 2.76
CA GLU A 81 -9.26 -7.09 2.35
C GLU A 81 -10.79 -7.20 2.23
N GLY A 82 -11.28 -8.42 1.97
CA GLY A 82 -12.69 -8.66 1.64
C GLY A 82 -13.03 -8.34 0.19
N ALA A 83 -12.05 -8.41 -0.70
CA ALA A 83 -12.21 -8.22 -2.13
C ALA A 83 -12.79 -9.46 -2.82
N GLU A 84 -13.41 -9.29 -3.99
CA GLU A 84 -13.87 -10.41 -4.82
C GLU A 84 -12.74 -11.03 -5.64
N ALA A 85 -11.80 -10.20 -6.09
CA ALA A 85 -10.64 -10.63 -6.87
C ALA A 85 -9.38 -9.82 -6.56
N ALA A 86 -8.24 -10.38 -6.91
CA ALA A 86 -6.93 -9.75 -6.72
C ALA A 86 -5.97 -10.09 -7.87
N ARG A 87 -5.00 -9.19 -8.14
CA ARG A 87 -3.87 -9.46 -9.04
C ARG A 87 -2.57 -8.94 -8.46
N ALA A 88 -1.64 -9.85 -8.24
CA ALA A 88 -0.30 -9.55 -7.79
C ALA A 88 0.57 -9.02 -8.93
N THR A 89 1.41 -8.03 -8.60
CA THR A 89 2.31 -7.36 -9.55
C THR A 89 3.75 -7.35 -9.04
N ALA A 90 4.70 -7.11 -9.94
CA ALA A 90 6.13 -7.12 -9.65
C ALA A 90 6.56 -6.05 -8.62
N SER A 91 5.79 -4.99 -8.45
CA SER A 91 6.07 -3.90 -7.50
C SER A 91 4.79 -3.12 -7.19
N GLY A 92 4.81 -2.30 -6.12
CA GLY A 92 3.72 -1.38 -5.82
C GLY A 92 3.44 -0.39 -6.96
N MET A 93 4.49 0.13 -7.62
CA MET A 93 4.31 1.02 -8.77
C MET A 93 3.71 0.33 -9.98
N ALA A 94 3.99 -0.97 -10.18
CA ALA A 94 3.30 -1.75 -11.20
C ALA A 94 1.80 -1.90 -10.88
N ALA A 95 1.43 -2.04 -9.60
CA ALA A 95 0.03 -2.06 -9.17
C ALA A 95 -0.67 -0.72 -9.42
N VAL A 96 -0.03 0.40 -9.05
CA VAL A 96 -0.58 1.75 -9.30
C VAL A 96 -0.78 2.00 -10.78
N ASN A 97 0.25 1.75 -11.60
CA ASN A 97 0.16 1.93 -13.05
C ASN A 97 -0.92 1.03 -13.67
N LEU A 98 -0.99 -0.23 -13.26
CA LEU A 98 -2.00 -1.17 -13.73
C LEU A 98 -3.41 -0.70 -13.39
N ALA A 99 -3.66 -0.30 -12.14
CA ALA A 99 -4.99 0.15 -11.71
C ALA A 99 -5.45 1.41 -12.45
N LEU A 100 -4.58 2.41 -12.63
CA LEU A 100 -4.91 3.62 -13.35
C LEU A 100 -5.12 3.35 -14.85
N MET A 101 -4.18 2.65 -15.51
CA MET A 101 -4.28 2.38 -16.94
C MET A 101 -5.43 1.45 -17.31
N ALA A 102 -5.82 0.52 -16.44
CA ALA A 102 -6.99 -0.33 -16.65
C ALA A 102 -8.32 0.43 -16.47
N SER A 103 -8.30 1.56 -15.75
CA SER A 103 -9.50 2.35 -15.48
C SER A 103 -9.81 3.42 -16.53
N VAL A 104 -8.87 3.74 -17.45
CA VAL A 104 -8.99 4.90 -18.34
C VAL A 104 -8.68 4.57 -19.80
N ARG A 105 -9.18 5.42 -20.70
CA ARG A 105 -8.92 5.44 -22.13
C ARG A 105 -8.54 6.87 -22.56
N ALA A 106 -8.02 7.03 -23.78
CA ALA A 106 -7.77 8.36 -24.34
C ALA A 106 -9.06 9.19 -24.37
N GLY A 107 -8.99 10.43 -23.89
CA GLY A 107 -10.13 11.33 -23.72
C GLY A 107 -10.81 11.26 -22.35
N ASP A 108 -10.42 10.32 -21.50
CA ASP A 108 -10.91 10.25 -20.11
C ASP A 108 -10.17 11.22 -19.19
N HIS A 109 -10.72 11.38 -17.99
CA HIS A 109 -10.21 12.27 -16.95
C HIS A 109 -10.00 11.52 -15.62
N VAL A 110 -8.94 11.88 -14.92
CA VAL A 110 -8.61 11.41 -13.56
C VAL A 110 -8.56 12.59 -12.61
N VAL A 111 -9.16 12.47 -11.44
CA VAL A 111 -8.92 13.39 -10.31
C VAL A 111 -8.03 12.69 -9.30
N ALA A 112 -6.95 13.32 -8.88
CA ALA A 112 -6.04 12.71 -7.91
C ALA A 112 -5.70 13.69 -6.77
N ALA A 113 -5.44 13.16 -5.57
CA ALA A 113 -4.93 13.98 -4.48
C ALA A 113 -3.54 14.53 -4.83
N LYS A 114 -3.21 15.75 -4.38
CA LYS A 114 -1.86 16.33 -4.54
C LYS A 114 -0.81 15.59 -3.70
N ALA A 115 -1.21 15.18 -2.50
CA ALA A 115 -0.35 14.47 -1.56
C ALA A 115 -0.26 12.99 -1.93
N LEU A 116 0.54 12.67 -2.94
CA LEU A 116 0.84 11.33 -3.42
C LEU A 116 2.34 11.06 -3.34
N PHE A 117 2.70 9.79 -3.24
CA PHE A 117 4.09 9.39 -3.47
C PHE A 117 4.59 9.89 -4.83
N GLY A 118 5.82 10.40 -4.89
CA GLY A 118 6.34 11.10 -6.07
C GLY A 118 6.20 10.34 -7.39
N SER A 119 6.37 9.01 -7.39
CA SER A 119 6.19 8.21 -8.61
C SER A 119 4.71 8.03 -8.98
N CYS A 120 3.78 8.02 -8.02
CA CYS A 120 2.34 8.04 -8.29
C CYS A 120 1.93 9.36 -8.93
N ARG A 121 2.48 10.48 -8.41
CA ARG A 121 2.30 11.80 -8.97
C ARG A 121 2.83 11.89 -10.42
N TYR A 122 4.01 11.31 -10.70
CA TYR A 122 4.54 11.22 -12.06
C TYR A 122 3.59 10.49 -13.02
N ILE A 123 2.93 9.41 -12.57
CA ILE A 123 1.94 8.71 -13.42
C ILE A 123 0.81 9.67 -13.75
N CYS A 124 0.24 10.38 -12.76
CA CYS A 124 -0.88 11.30 -12.96
C CYS A 124 -0.50 12.52 -13.82
N GLU A 125 0.61 13.20 -13.51
CA GLU A 125 0.98 14.46 -14.14
C GLU A 125 1.74 14.30 -15.47
N THR A 126 2.42 13.16 -15.67
CA THR A 126 3.31 12.99 -16.82
C THR A 126 2.94 11.81 -17.71
N LEU A 127 2.66 10.65 -17.13
CA LEU A 127 2.45 9.43 -17.91
C LEU A 127 1.06 9.40 -18.55
N LEU A 128 0.00 9.59 -17.78
CA LEU A 128 -1.39 9.57 -18.27
C LEU A 128 -1.63 10.61 -19.40
N PRO A 129 -1.14 11.85 -19.30
CA PRO A 129 -1.27 12.82 -20.39
C PRO A 129 -0.64 12.38 -21.72
N ARG A 130 0.45 11.58 -21.71
CA ARG A 130 1.05 11.03 -22.93
C ARG A 130 0.12 10.08 -23.67
N PHE A 131 -0.86 9.50 -22.98
CA PHE A 131 -1.87 8.61 -23.53
C PHE A 131 -3.23 9.29 -23.76
N GLY A 132 -3.26 10.65 -23.69
CA GLY A 132 -4.46 11.43 -23.92
C GLY A 132 -5.46 11.41 -22.78
N VAL A 133 -5.02 11.12 -21.54
CA VAL A 133 -5.84 11.18 -20.34
C VAL A 133 -5.54 12.46 -19.57
N GLU A 134 -6.56 13.27 -19.29
CA GLU A 134 -6.39 14.49 -18.49
C GLU A 134 -6.35 14.15 -17.00
N THR A 135 -5.58 14.92 -16.22
CA THR A 135 -5.53 14.76 -14.76
C THR A 135 -5.69 16.12 -14.06
N THR A 136 -6.54 16.16 -13.05
CA THR A 136 -6.69 17.30 -12.12
C THR A 136 -6.22 16.88 -10.73
N LEU A 137 -5.29 17.66 -10.14
CA LEU A 137 -4.84 17.47 -8.77
C LEU A 137 -5.62 18.36 -7.81
N VAL A 138 -6.04 17.80 -6.67
CA VAL A 138 -6.82 18.48 -5.63
C VAL A 138 -6.16 18.32 -4.26
N ASP A 139 -6.46 19.22 -3.33
CA ASP A 139 -6.20 18.96 -1.91
C ASP A 139 -7.07 17.78 -1.45
N GLY A 140 -6.43 16.68 -1.04
CA GLY A 140 -7.14 15.46 -0.68
C GLY A 140 -8.08 15.63 0.51
N THR A 141 -7.80 16.59 1.41
CA THR A 141 -8.63 16.86 2.59
C THR A 141 -9.78 17.83 2.34
N ASP A 142 -9.81 18.49 1.18
CA ASP A 142 -10.84 19.45 0.76
C ASP A 142 -11.88 18.77 -0.17
N LEU A 143 -12.99 18.32 0.39
CA LEU A 143 -14.07 17.67 -0.36
C LEU A 143 -14.69 18.56 -1.44
N ASP A 144 -14.70 19.87 -1.24
CA ASP A 144 -15.22 20.82 -2.23
C ASP A 144 -14.33 20.86 -3.49
N GLN A 145 -13.00 20.68 -3.34
CA GLN A 145 -12.12 20.58 -4.50
C GLN A 145 -12.38 19.30 -5.28
N TRP A 146 -12.58 18.16 -4.61
CA TRP A 146 -12.98 16.92 -5.27
C TRP A 146 -14.27 17.10 -6.06
N GLN A 147 -15.31 17.66 -5.43
CA GLN A 147 -16.61 17.88 -6.05
C GLN A 147 -16.55 18.80 -7.28
N ARG A 148 -15.73 19.87 -7.24
CA ARG A 148 -15.55 20.77 -8.37
C ARG A 148 -14.69 20.19 -9.49
N ALA A 149 -13.83 19.24 -9.20
CA ALA A 149 -12.90 18.66 -10.17
C ALA A 149 -13.52 17.55 -11.03
N VAL A 150 -14.53 16.83 -10.55
CA VAL A 150 -15.16 15.76 -11.31
C VAL A 150 -15.94 16.29 -12.52
N ARG A 151 -15.90 15.52 -13.61
CA ARG A 151 -16.50 15.86 -14.92
C ARG A 151 -17.23 14.62 -15.48
N PRO A 152 -18.10 14.78 -16.50
CA PRO A 152 -18.78 13.61 -17.12
C PRO A 152 -17.84 12.54 -17.68
N ASN A 153 -16.62 12.92 -18.08
CA ASN A 153 -15.59 12.00 -18.56
C ASN A 153 -14.58 11.58 -17.47
N THR A 154 -14.81 11.89 -16.20
CA THR A 154 -14.01 11.38 -15.09
C THR A 154 -14.28 9.89 -14.92
N LYS A 155 -13.23 9.06 -14.92
CA LYS A 155 -13.31 7.59 -14.79
C LYS A 155 -12.66 7.06 -13.55
N ALA A 156 -11.70 7.79 -12.97
CA ALA A 156 -11.06 7.40 -11.73
C ALA A 156 -10.79 8.61 -10.82
N LEU A 157 -10.99 8.41 -9.53
CA LEU A 157 -10.43 9.24 -8.47
C LEU A 157 -9.31 8.43 -7.80
N PHE A 158 -8.17 9.06 -7.54
CA PHE A 158 -7.02 8.37 -6.95
C PHE A 158 -6.48 9.12 -5.73
N LEU A 159 -6.32 8.42 -4.62
CA LEU A 159 -5.78 8.96 -3.38
C LEU A 159 -4.92 7.96 -2.62
N GLU A 160 -4.11 8.49 -1.72
CA GLU A 160 -3.32 7.76 -0.72
C GLU A 160 -3.78 8.22 0.67
N SER A 161 -4.11 7.31 1.57
CA SER A 161 -4.57 7.66 2.93
C SER A 161 -4.16 6.58 3.95
N PRO A 162 -3.37 6.96 5.01
CA PRO A 162 -2.68 8.23 5.20
C PRO A 162 -1.64 8.54 4.13
N THR A 163 -1.41 9.83 3.85
CA THR A 163 -0.52 10.29 2.77
C THR A 163 0.97 10.17 3.15
N ASN A 164 1.82 10.03 2.15
CA ASN A 164 3.27 10.08 2.32
C ASN A 164 3.82 11.47 1.90
N PRO A 165 4.58 12.20 2.71
CA PRO A 165 5.10 11.85 4.03
C PRO A 165 4.31 12.44 5.20
N THR A 166 3.32 13.29 4.94
CA THR A 166 2.65 14.17 5.92
C THR A 166 1.54 13.49 6.70
N LEU A 167 1.24 12.22 6.41
CA LEU A 167 0.25 11.40 7.13
C LEU A 167 -1.14 12.04 7.24
N GLU A 168 -1.52 12.89 6.27
CA GLU A 168 -2.88 13.38 6.16
C GLU A 168 -3.85 12.23 5.95
N VAL A 169 -5.00 12.29 6.60
CA VAL A 169 -6.03 11.25 6.47
C VAL A 169 -7.19 11.81 5.66
N ILE A 170 -7.35 11.26 4.47
CA ILE A 170 -8.43 11.65 3.53
C ILE A 170 -9.68 10.83 3.86
N ASP A 171 -10.85 11.44 3.84
CA ASP A 171 -12.15 10.79 4.06
C ASP A 171 -12.52 9.92 2.86
N ILE A 172 -12.17 8.65 2.92
CA ILE A 172 -12.39 7.69 1.82
C ILE A 172 -13.87 7.57 1.47
N ALA A 173 -14.76 7.51 2.47
CA ALA A 173 -16.19 7.35 2.23
C ALA A 173 -16.77 8.56 1.49
N ALA A 174 -16.43 9.76 1.91
CA ALA A 174 -16.91 10.97 1.25
C ALA A 174 -16.38 11.11 -0.19
N VAL A 175 -15.10 10.76 -0.44
CA VAL A 175 -14.54 10.78 -1.81
C VAL A 175 -15.15 9.67 -2.68
N ALA A 176 -15.51 8.51 -2.09
CA ALA A 176 -16.21 7.44 -2.81
C ALA A 176 -17.60 7.90 -3.31
N GLU A 177 -18.36 8.60 -2.46
CA GLU A 177 -19.66 9.17 -2.86
C GLU A 177 -19.51 10.15 -4.04
N ILE A 178 -18.48 10.98 -4.02
CA ILE A 178 -18.17 11.92 -5.12
C ILE A 178 -17.81 11.14 -6.40
N ALA A 179 -16.96 10.12 -6.31
CA ALA A 179 -16.58 9.28 -7.45
C ALA A 179 -17.80 8.62 -8.09
N HIS A 180 -18.64 7.99 -7.27
CA HIS A 180 -19.83 7.29 -7.71
C HIS A 180 -20.91 8.21 -8.30
N SER A 181 -20.97 9.48 -7.88
CA SER A 181 -21.92 10.46 -8.42
C SER A 181 -21.73 10.73 -9.93
N VAL A 182 -20.53 10.46 -10.47
CA VAL A 182 -20.20 10.61 -11.89
C VAL A 182 -19.89 9.27 -12.58
N GLY A 183 -20.09 8.15 -11.89
CA GLY A 183 -19.79 6.80 -12.41
C GLY A 183 -18.29 6.50 -12.54
N ALA A 184 -17.47 7.19 -11.75
CA ALA A 184 -16.04 6.95 -11.65
C ALA A 184 -15.71 5.94 -10.55
N ARG A 185 -14.56 5.25 -10.67
CA ARG A 185 -14.01 4.37 -9.62
C ARG A 185 -13.12 5.15 -8.64
N LEU A 186 -13.23 4.86 -7.36
CA LEU A 186 -12.27 5.33 -6.36
C LEU A 186 -11.15 4.29 -6.18
N ILE A 187 -9.92 4.70 -6.47
CA ILE A 187 -8.69 3.92 -6.30
C ILE A 187 -7.95 4.44 -5.06
N VAL A 188 -7.69 3.56 -4.10
CA VAL A 188 -7.01 3.91 -2.84
C VAL A 188 -5.69 3.16 -2.69
N ASP A 189 -4.59 3.90 -2.55
CA ASP A 189 -3.34 3.34 -2.05
C ASP A 189 -3.38 3.29 -0.51
N ASN A 190 -3.46 2.07 0.04
CA ASN A 190 -3.64 1.82 1.46
C ASN A 190 -2.35 1.37 2.17
N VAL A 191 -1.20 1.63 1.58
CA VAL A 191 0.10 1.10 2.07
C VAL A 191 0.39 1.53 3.51
N PHE A 192 0.14 2.80 3.88
CA PHE A 192 0.50 3.34 5.20
C PHE A 192 -0.42 2.87 6.33
N ALA A 193 -1.70 2.68 6.05
CA ALA A 193 -2.64 2.16 7.04
C ALA A 193 -2.54 0.63 7.21
N THR A 194 -2.02 -0.08 6.23
CA THR A 194 -2.04 -1.54 6.12
C THR A 194 -3.46 -2.12 6.02
N PRO A 195 -3.65 -3.35 5.53
CA PRO A 195 -4.97 -3.97 5.48
C PRO A 195 -5.54 -4.33 6.87
N LEU A 196 -4.76 -4.11 7.94
CA LEU A 196 -5.20 -4.38 9.33
C LEU A 196 -5.90 -3.19 9.96
N TYR A 197 -5.46 -1.96 9.63
CA TYR A 197 -5.97 -0.77 10.30
C TYR A 197 -6.96 0.03 9.48
N GLN A 198 -7.03 -0.21 8.16
CA GLN A 198 -8.00 0.43 7.29
C GLN A 198 -8.44 -0.55 6.19
N ALA A 199 -9.75 -0.62 5.93
CA ALA A 199 -10.35 -1.47 4.93
C ALA A 199 -11.09 -0.61 3.89
N PRO A 200 -10.42 -0.06 2.88
CA PRO A 200 -11.00 0.92 1.96
C PRO A 200 -12.21 0.41 1.19
N LEU A 201 -12.25 -0.88 0.81
CA LEU A 201 -13.45 -1.45 0.13
C LEU A 201 -14.71 -1.33 0.99
N LYS A 202 -14.60 -1.47 2.33
CA LYS A 202 -15.73 -1.29 3.24
C LYS A 202 -16.13 0.17 3.42
N LEU A 203 -15.26 1.09 3.02
CA LEU A 203 -15.50 2.53 3.04
C LEU A 203 -16.00 3.07 1.69
N GLY A 204 -16.22 2.18 0.72
CA GLY A 204 -16.74 2.55 -0.59
C GLY A 204 -15.69 2.68 -1.70
N ALA A 205 -14.41 2.42 -1.44
CA ALA A 205 -13.43 2.33 -2.52
C ALA A 205 -13.74 1.15 -3.45
N ASP A 206 -13.50 1.33 -4.75
CA ASP A 206 -13.70 0.29 -5.76
C ASP A 206 -12.43 -0.52 -5.99
N VAL A 207 -11.26 0.11 -5.84
CA VAL A 207 -9.96 -0.49 -6.06
C VAL A 207 -9.03 -0.15 -4.90
N VAL A 208 -8.36 -1.17 -4.35
CA VAL A 208 -7.34 -1.00 -3.32
C VAL A 208 -6.00 -1.50 -3.84
N ILE A 209 -4.95 -0.73 -3.55
CA ILE A 209 -3.59 -1.03 -3.96
C ILE A 209 -2.71 -1.17 -2.73
N TYR A 210 -1.79 -2.15 -2.77
CA TYR A 210 -0.69 -2.26 -1.82
C TYR A 210 0.65 -2.39 -2.52
N SER A 211 1.64 -1.67 -2.03
CA SER A 211 3.04 -2.06 -2.20
C SER A 211 3.35 -3.16 -1.19
N ALA A 212 3.35 -4.41 -1.65
CA ALA A 212 3.68 -5.55 -0.78
C ALA A 212 5.14 -5.53 -0.31
N THR A 213 5.98 -4.71 -0.93
CA THR A 213 7.37 -4.40 -0.54
C THR A 213 7.49 -3.87 0.89
N LYS A 214 6.41 -3.30 1.45
CA LYS A 214 6.39 -2.58 2.73
C LYS A 214 6.01 -3.52 3.87
N HIS A 215 4.98 -3.23 4.64
CA HIS A 215 4.54 -4.01 5.79
C HIS A 215 4.24 -5.49 5.46
N ILE A 216 3.79 -5.81 4.24
CA ILE A 216 3.47 -7.19 3.86
C ILE A 216 4.74 -8.04 3.84
N ASP A 217 5.81 -7.59 3.20
CA ASP A 217 7.14 -8.19 3.33
C ASP A 217 7.67 -8.03 4.75
N GLY A 218 7.72 -6.80 5.25
CA GLY A 218 8.07 -6.42 6.61
C GLY A 218 9.49 -6.69 7.06
N GLN A 219 10.38 -7.08 6.15
CA GLN A 219 11.78 -7.43 6.45
C GLN A 219 12.79 -6.97 5.38
N GLY A 220 12.34 -6.16 4.40
CA GLY A 220 13.21 -5.59 3.37
C GLY A 220 13.78 -6.61 2.38
N ARG A 221 13.06 -7.71 2.09
CA ARG A 221 13.56 -8.86 1.32
C ARG A 221 13.25 -8.78 -0.18
N CYS A 222 12.03 -8.31 -0.55
CA CYS A 222 11.63 -8.35 -1.94
C CYS A 222 10.66 -7.21 -2.32
N LEU A 223 10.52 -7.00 -3.62
CA LEU A 223 9.51 -6.13 -4.19
C LEU A 223 8.22 -6.92 -4.47
N GLY A 224 7.10 -6.24 -4.37
CA GLY A 224 5.81 -6.75 -4.79
C GLY A 224 4.73 -5.68 -4.72
N GLY A 225 3.64 -5.94 -5.41
CA GLY A 225 2.43 -5.13 -5.36
C GLY A 225 1.20 -6.00 -5.56
N ILE A 226 0.04 -5.43 -5.28
CA ILE A 226 -1.23 -6.11 -5.51
C ILE A 226 -2.34 -5.09 -5.74
N VAL A 227 -3.26 -5.42 -6.64
CA VAL A 227 -4.51 -4.71 -6.91
C VAL A 227 -5.66 -5.61 -6.48
N LEU A 228 -6.62 -5.06 -5.73
CA LEU A 228 -7.80 -5.76 -5.22
C LEU A 228 -9.06 -4.98 -5.62
N SER A 229 -10.09 -5.69 -6.10
CA SER A 229 -11.33 -5.08 -6.56
C SER A 229 -12.45 -6.12 -6.71
N ASP A 230 -13.51 -5.75 -7.43
CA ASP A 230 -14.56 -6.65 -7.90
C ASP A 230 -14.03 -7.63 -8.96
N GLN A 231 -14.72 -8.76 -9.10
CA GLN A 231 -14.33 -9.84 -10.02
C GLN A 231 -14.44 -9.42 -11.49
N GLU A 232 -15.48 -8.66 -11.86
CA GLU A 232 -15.72 -8.26 -13.24
C GLU A 232 -14.62 -7.37 -13.76
N TRP A 233 -14.29 -6.29 -13.04
CA TRP A 233 -13.24 -5.36 -13.44
C TRP A 233 -11.85 -6.02 -13.50
N ILE A 234 -11.53 -6.87 -12.52
CA ILE A 234 -10.26 -7.63 -12.56
C ILE A 234 -10.20 -8.53 -13.80
N THR A 235 -11.30 -9.19 -14.17
CA THR A 235 -11.33 -10.10 -15.31
C THR A 235 -11.29 -9.37 -16.65
N GLU A 236 -12.10 -8.32 -16.79
CA GLU A 236 -12.31 -7.66 -18.09
C GLU A 236 -11.26 -6.59 -18.38
N GLU A 237 -10.75 -5.88 -17.36
CA GLU A 237 -9.86 -4.75 -17.55
C GLU A 237 -8.42 -5.04 -17.09
N VAL A 238 -8.22 -5.67 -15.92
CA VAL A 238 -6.89 -5.87 -15.34
C VAL A 238 -6.17 -7.06 -15.97
N MET A 239 -6.86 -8.19 -16.14
CA MET A 239 -6.24 -9.42 -16.67
C MET A 239 -5.66 -9.26 -18.07
N PRO A 240 -6.31 -8.59 -19.04
CA PRO A 240 -5.68 -8.31 -20.35
C PRO A 240 -4.36 -7.55 -20.21
N PHE A 241 -4.32 -6.52 -19.36
CA PHE A 241 -3.07 -5.80 -19.08
C PHE A 241 -1.98 -6.72 -18.53
N VAL A 242 -2.27 -7.52 -17.52
CA VAL A 242 -1.30 -8.45 -16.92
C VAL A 242 -0.78 -9.44 -17.96
N LYS A 243 -1.67 -10.02 -18.76
CA LYS A 243 -1.32 -11.00 -19.79
C LYS A 243 -0.41 -10.42 -20.88
N HIS A 244 -0.68 -9.18 -21.31
CA HIS A 244 -0.08 -8.63 -22.52
C HIS A 244 1.06 -7.64 -22.24
N THR A 245 1.11 -7.00 -21.05
CA THR A 245 2.16 -6.04 -20.67
C THR A 245 3.17 -6.58 -19.65
N GLY A 246 2.83 -7.67 -18.96
CA GLY A 246 3.76 -8.46 -18.17
C GLY A 246 4.16 -7.92 -16.77
N PRO A 247 3.36 -7.13 -16.03
CA PRO A 247 3.72 -6.65 -14.70
C PRO A 247 3.55 -7.68 -13.58
N HIS A 248 3.54 -8.96 -13.90
CA HIS A 248 3.27 -10.08 -12.99
C HIS A 248 4.36 -10.25 -11.92
N MET A 249 3.96 -10.80 -10.78
CA MET A 249 4.85 -11.11 -9.66
C MET A 249 5.61 -12.44 -9.90
N SER A 250 6.88 -12.47 -9.52
CA SER A 250 7.66 -13.71 -9.44
C SER A 250 7.07 -14.66 -8.40
N PRO A 251 6.95 -15.98 -8.68
CA PRO A 251 6.53 -16.97 -7.68
C PRO A 251 7.40 -16.98 -6.43
N PHE A 252 8.71 -16.72 -6.57
CA PHE A 252 9.61 -16.62 -5.42
C PHE A 252 9.24 -15.44 -4.51
N ASN A 253 9.02 -14.26 -5.08
CA ASN A 253 8.58 -13.09 -4.31
C ASN A 253 7.20 -13.33 -3.67
N ALA A 254 6.26 -13.94 -4.41
CA ALA A 254 4.95 -14.30 -3.87
C ALA A 254 5.06 -15.22 -2.65
N TRP A 255 5.96 -16.21 -2.68
CA TRP A 255 6.19 -17.10 -1.55
C TRP A 255 6.77 -16.35 -0.33
N VAL A 256 7.75 -15.45 -0.55
CA VAL A 256 8.31 -14.61 0.53
C VAL A 256 7.22 -13.73 1.17
N LEU A 257 6.39 -13.09 0.34
CA LEU A 257 5.30 -12.24 0.80
C LEU A 257 4.21 -13.04 1.52
N LEU A 258 3.88 -14.22 1.01
CA LEU A 258 2.94 -15.15 1.62
C LEU A 258 3.38 -15.52 3.05
N LYS A 259 4.67 -15.80 3.25
CA LYS A 259 5.26 -16.03 4.58
C LYS A 259 5.28 -14.76 5.44
N GLY A 260 5.45 -13.59 4.84
CA GLY A 260 5.34 -12.31 5.53
C GLY A 260 3.96 -12.03 6.11
N LEU A 261 2.90 -12.45 5.41
CA LEU A 261 1.51 -12.29 5.85
C LEU A 261 1.20 -13.04 7.17
N GLU A 262 1.81 -14.20 7.41
CA GLU A 262 1.57 -14.99 8.62
C GLU A 262 1.85 -14.23 9.91
N THR A 263 2.81 -13.32 9.89
CA THR A 263 3.23 -12.52 11.05
C THR A 263 2.83 -11.05 10.96
N LEU A 264 2.11 -10.65 9.92
CA LEU A 264 1.74 -9.26 9.68
C LEU A 264 1.05 -8.60 10.89
N PRO A 265 0.03 -9.23 11.53
CA PRO A 265 -0.63 -8.61 12.69
C PRO A 265 0.33 -8.38 13.86
N LEU A 266 1.16 -9.37 14.19
CA LEU A 266 2.11 -9.27 15.28
C LEU A 266 3.12 -8.12 15.08
N ARG A 267 3.58 -7.94 13.84
CA ARG A 267 4.52 -6.88 13.50
C ARG A 267 3.87 -5.50 13.54
N VAL A 268 2.74 -5.36 12.86
CA VAL A 268 2.03 -4.07 12.75
C VAL A 268 1.53 -3.59 14.11
N ASP A 269 0.97 -4.47 14.95
CA ASP A 269 0.51 -4.11 16.28
C ASP A 269 1.68 -3.68 17.18
N ARG A 270 2.80 -4.38 17.14
CA ARG A 270 4.01 -3.99 17.88
C ARG A 270 4.55 -2.64 17.40
N GLN A 271 4.72 -2.48 16.10
CA GLN A 271 5.20 -1.24 15.49
C GLN A 271 4.31 -0.04 15.81
N SER A 272 2.99 -0.21 15.73
CA SER A 272 2.03 0.86 16.02
C SER A 272 2.01 1.24 17.51
N SER A 273 2.09 0.26 18.41
CA SER A 273 2.20 0.52 19.83
C SER A 273 3.46 1.30 20.18
N THR A 274 4.60 0.94 19.58
CA THR A 274 5.87 1.66 19.75
C THR A 274 5.80 3.05 19.11
N ALA A 275 5.19 3.20 17.93
CA ALA A 275 5.01 4.50 17.26
C ALA A 275 4.20 5.49 18.13
N ALA A 276 3.14 5.01 18.80
CA ALA A 276 2.36 5.84 19.73
C ALA A 276 3.22 6.35 20.90
N ARG A 277 4.05 5.49 21.50
CA ARG A 277 4.97 5.88 22.58
C ARG A 277 6.00 6.91 22.11
N ILE A 278 6.58 6.72 20.92
CA ILE A 278 7.53 7.67 20.32
C ILE A 278 6.82 9.01 20.03
N ALA A 279 5.60 8.98 19.52
CA ALA A 279 4.80 10.19 19.27
C ALA A 279 4.54 10.96 20.57
N ASP A 280 4.16 10.28 21.64
CA ASP A 280 3.95 10.92 22.96
C ASP A 280 5.25 11.52 23.51
N PHE A 281 6.37 10.81 23.39
CA PHE A 281 7.68 11.32 23.77
C PHE A 281 8.07 12.58 22.99
N LEU A 282 7.98 12.52 21.64
CA LEU A 282 8.34 13.66 20.77
C LEU A 282 7.45 14.87 21.00
N SER A 283 6.17 14.67 21.33
CA SER A 283 5.23 15.78 21.60
C SER A 283 5.62 16.64 22.80
N ALA A 284 6.42 16.11 23.73
CA ALA A 284 6.90 16.80 24.91
C ALA A 284 8.26 17.48 24.70
N GLN A 285 8.89 17.34 23.50
CA GLN A 285 10.24 17.85 23.26
C GLN A 285 10.21 19.25 22.66
N GLY A 286 10.83 20.23 23.31
CA GLY A 286 10.87 21.63 22.86
C GLY A 286 11.63 21.85 21.54
N LYS A 287 12.41 20.89 21.07
CA LYS A 287 13.13 20.92 19.78
C LYS A 287 12.29 20.36 18.63
N VAL A 288 11.12 19.80 18.89
CA VAL A 288 10.15 19.32 17.91
C VAL A 288 9.10 20.40 17.69
N ALA A 289 9.16 21.05 16.53
CA ALA A 289 8.25 22.15 16.17
C ALA A 289 6.85 21.66 15.79
N ARG A 290 6.74 20.48 15.20
CA ARG A 290 5.49 19.86 14.79
C ARG A 290 5.61 18.34 14.84
N LEU A 291 4.55 17.67 15.28
CA LEU A 291 4.40 16.21 15.24
C LEU A 291 3.12 15.86 14.48
N ILE A 292 3.18 14.85 13.61
CA ILE A 292 2.05 14.34 12.86
C ILE A 292 1.99 12.83 13.07
N TYR A 293 0.93 12.37 13.74
CA TYR A 293 0.65 10.95 13.98
C TYR A 293 -0.86 10.71 13.98
N PRO A 294 -1.41 9.90 13.08
CA PRO A 294 -2.88 9.71 12.97
C PRO A 294 -3.57 9.18 14.22
N GLY A 295 -2.83 8.51 15.11
CA GLY A 295 -3.35 8.00 16.37
C GLY A 295 -3.57 9.03 17.49
N ARG A 296 -3.17 10.29 17.29
CA ARG A 296 -3.30 11.35 18.29
C ARG A 296 -4.57 12.18 18.11
N ALA A 297 -5.11 12.66 19.22
CA ALA A 297 -6.30 13.50 19.22
C ALA A 297 -6.07 14.90 18.63
N ASP A 298 -4.82 15.37 18.62
CA ASP A 298 -4.41 16.67 18.03
C ASP A 298 -4.06 16.59 16.55
N HIS A 299 -4.19 15.41 15.91
CA HIS A 299 -4.05 15.28 14.47
C HIS A 299 -5.13 16.08 13.74
N PRO A 300 -4.80 16.85 12.66
CA PRO A 300 -5.78 17.70 11.97
C PRO A 300 -7.04 16.95 11.50
N GLN A 301 -6.89 15.69 11.08
CA GLN A 301 -7.98 14.82 10.64
C GLN A 301 -8.32 13.74 11.68
N ALA A 302 -8.13 13.98 12.99
CA ALA A 302 -8.38 12.98 14.05
C ALA A 302 -9.80 12.39 13.99
N ALA A 303 -10.81 13.19 13.67
CA ALA A 303 -12.18 12.73 13.55
C ALA A 303 -12.37 11.73 12.39
N VAL A 304 -11.73 11.96 11.25
CA VAL A 304 -11.73 11.05 10.09
C VAL A 304 -10.95 9.79 10.44
N ALA A 305 -9.73 9.93 10.97
CA ALA A 305 -8.90 8.80 11.37
C ALA A 305 -9.64 7.86 12.35
N LYS A 306 -10.28 8.41 13.37
CA LYS A 306 -11.07 7.63 14.35
C LYS A 306 -12.25 6.89 13.73
N ARG A 307 -12.86 7.43 12.66
CA ARG A 307 -14.00 6.82 11.99
C ARG A 307 -13.61 5.70 11.05
N GLN A 308 -12.49 5.84 10.33
CA GLN A 308 -12.11 4.90 9.26
C GLN A 308 -10.92 3.99 9.58
N MET A 309 -10.14 4.29 10.62
CA MET A 309 -8.97 3.50 11.02
C MET A 309 -9.18 2.85 12.39
N THR A 310 -8.68 1.63 12.55
CA THR A 310 -8.71 0.89 13.83
C THR A 310 -7.41 0.99 14.63
N GLY A 311 -6.36 1.60 14.07
CA GLY A 311 -5.07 1.82 14.68
C GLY A 311 -4.41 3.12 14.22
N GLY A 312 -3.40 3.59 14.97
CA GLY A 312 -2.80 4.91 14.76
C GLY A 312 -1.80 5.03 13.61
N SER A 313 -1.30 3.94 13.07
CA SER A 313 -0.21 3.83 12.08
C SER A 313 1.11 3.35 12.73
N THR A 314 1.97 2.77 11.91
CA THR A 314 3.37 2.43 12.26
C THR A 314 4.33 3.56 11.88
N MET A 315 3.80 4.61 11.28
CA MET A 315 4.54 5.75 10.74
C MET A 315 4.23 7.00 11.53
N LEU A 316 5.22 7.86 11.68
CA LEU A 316 5.02 9.23 12.18
C LEU A 316 5.91 10.20 11.40
N ALA A 317 5.50 11.45 11.34
CA ALA A 317 6.32 12.54 10.81
C ALA A 317 6.45 13.64 11.86
N PHE A 318 7.62 14.26 11.93
CA PHE A 318 7.87 15.35 12.87
C PHE A 318 8.87 16.34 12.28
N GLU A 319 8.80 17.56 12.75
CA GLU A 319 9.65 18.64 12.31
C GLU A 319 10.62 19.05 13.42
N ILE A 320 11.91 19.00 13.10
CA ILE A 320 12.95 19.51 13.98
C ILE A 320 13.08 21.02 13.79
N ALA A 321 13.05 21.76 14.89
CA ALA A 321 13.27 23.20 14.88
C ALA A 321 14.69 23.53 14.40
N GLY A 322 14.83 24.49 13.48
CA GLY A 322 16.13 24.86 12.89
C GLY A 322 16.36 24.32 11.48
N GLY A 323 15.33 23.75 10.86
CA GLY A 323 15.30 23.37 9.44
C GLY A 323 16.24 22.22 9.09
N LYS A 324 16.69 22.18 7.84
CA LYS A 324 17.46 21.08 7.26
C LYS A 324 18.72 20.71 8.07
N GLU A 325 19.50 21.71 8.48
CA GLU A 325 20.78 21.46 9.18
C GLU A 325 20.54 20.81 10.55
N ALA A 326 19.51 21.25 11.27
CA ALA A 326 19.10 20.66 12.53
C ALA A 326 18.56 19.22 12.33
N ALA A 327 17.71 19.00 11.33
CA ALA A 327 17.24 17.67 10.96
C ALA A 327 18.38 16.72 10.59
N PHE A 328 19.39 17.20 9.88
CA PHE A 328 20.59 16.41 9.53
C PHE A 328 21.46 16.10 10.75
N ARG A 329 21.67 17.06 11.66
CA ARG A 329 22.38 16.76 12.92
C ARG A 329 21.63 15.67 13.72
N PHE A 330 20.33 15.81 13.84
CA PHE A 330 19.49 14.80 14.50
C PHE A 330 19.65 13.43 13.85
N THR A 331 19.42 13.31 12.53
CA THR A 331 19.46 12.00 11.86
C THR A 331 20.85 11.37 11.85
N ASN A 332 21.92 12.17 11.77
CA ASN A 332 23.30 11.68 11.82
C ASN A 332 23.75 11.24 13.21
N ALA A 333 23.07 11.68 14.27
CA ALA A 333 23.35 11.29 15.64
C ALA A 333 22.60 10.00 16.08
N LEU A 334 21.68 9.50 15.29
CA LEU A 334 20.98 8.24 15.56
C LEU A 334 21.96 7.04 15.39
N ASP A 335 21.90 6.10 16.32
CA ASP A 335 22.73 4.89 16.31
C ASP A 335 21.93 3.62 16.00
N VAL A 336 20.72 3.49 16.51
CA VAL A 336 19.81 2.34 16.29
C VAL A 336 18.97 2.55 15.03
N ILE A 337 18.27 3.68 14.93
CA ILE A 337 17.40 4.03 13.80
C ILE A 337 18.25 4.29 12.55
N ARG A 338 17.94 3.63 11.43
CA ARG A 338 18.74 3.71 10.21
C ARG A 338 18.17 4.73 9.21
N ILE A 339 19.07 5.48 8.57
CA ILE A 339 18.71 6.41 7.49
C ILE A 339 18.36 5.58 6.24
N SER A 340 17.09 5.58 5.85
CA SER A 340 16.60 4.91 4.64
C SER A 340 15.27 5.49 4.21
N ASN A 341 15.04 5.57 2.91
CA ASN A 341 13.77 6.02 2.35
C ASN A 341 12.66 4.95 2.32
N ASN A 342 12.94 3.70 2.73
CA ASN A 342 11.94 2.64 2.80
C ASN A 342 11.07 2.75 4.07
N LEU A 343 10.13 1.84 4.25
CA LEU A 343 9.20 1.82 5.39
C LEU A 343 8.60 0.43 5.60
N GLY A 344 7.97 0.22 6.77
CA GLY A 344 7.28 -1.03 7.09
C GLY A 344 8.22 -2.22 7.34
N ASP A 345 9.51 -1.95 7.55
CA ASP A 345 10.55 -2.95 7.84
C ASP A 345 10.54 -3.35 9.33
N ALA A 346 11.15 -4.47 9.65
CA ALA A 346 11.45 -4.88 11.03
C ALA A 346 12.43 -3.92 11.72
N LYS A 347 13.22 -3.17 10.96
CA LYS A 347 14.12 -2.12 11.43
C LYS A 347 13.45 -0.75 11.37
N SER A 348 13.68 0.09 12.38
CA SER A 348 13.27 1.50 12.37
C SER A 348 14.06 2.27 11.31
N LEU A 349 13.34 2.99 10.44
CA LEU A 349 13.90 3.70 9.30
C LEU A 349 13.45 5.15 9.31
N ILE A 350 14.41 6.07 9.16
CA ILE A 350 14.14 7.51 9.09
C ILE A 350 14.59 8.10 7.76
N THR A 351 13.84 9.05 7.24
CA THR A 351 14.21 9.80 6.04
C THR A 351 13.89 11.27 6.18
N HIS A 352 14.64 12.11 5.45
CA HIS A 352 14.35 13.53 5.26
C HIS A 352 13.68 13.71 3.89
N PRO A 353 12.34 13.82 3.83
CA PRO A 353 11.59 13.81 2.56
C PRO A 353 12.01 14.88 1.57
N ALA A 354 12.32 16.10 2.06
CA ALA A 354 12.65 17.23 1.20
C ALA A 354 13.92 17.01 0.34
N THR A 355 14.87 16.17 0.81
CA THR A 355 16.10 15.87 0.07
C THR A 355 16.16 14.47 -0.53
N THR A 356 15.12 13.66 -0.32
CA THR A 356 15.05 12.27 -0.79
C THR A 356 13.76 12.01 -1.58
N THR A 357 12.73 11.47 -0.95
CA THR A 357 11.51 10.97 -1.60
C THR A 357 10.68 12.05 -2.31
N HIS A 358 10.80 13.32 -1.91
CA HIS A 358 10.05 14.46 -2.46
C HIS A 358 10.96 15.57 -3.02
N GLN A 359 12.25 15.26 -3.24
CA GLN A 359 13.19 16.23 -3.82
C GLN A 359 12.77 16.68 -5.23
N SER A 360 12.32 15.74 -6.06
CA SER A 360 12.03 15.98 -7.48
C SER A 360 10.82 16.87 -7.76
N ILE A 361 9.89 17.03 -6.80
CA ILE A 361 8.70 17.87 -7.00
C ILE A 361 8.98 19.38 -6.85
N GLY A 362 10.17 19.75 -6.37
CA GLY A 362 10.58 21.15 -6.21
C GLY A 362 10.09 21.78 -4.89
N GLU A 363 10.71 22.92 -4.53
CA GLU A 363 10.48 23.60 -3.24
C GLU A 363 9.04 24.11 -3.10
N ALA A 364 8.51 24.75 -4.14
CA ALA A 364 7.15 25.31 -4.11
C ALA A 364 6.09 24.24 -3.88
N ALA A 365 6.18 23.10 -4.59
CA ALA A 365 5.25 21.99 -4.41
C ALA A 365 5.42 21.31 -3.03
N ARG A 366 6.65 21.24 -2.51
CA ARG A 366 6.87 20.75 -1.13
C ARG A 366 6.22 21.66 -0.09
N ALA A 367 6.37 22.98 -0.23
CA ALA A 367 5.76 23.94 0.67
C ALA A 367 4.24 23.84 0.67
N GLU A 368 3.63 23.70 -0.52
CA GLU A 368 2.18 23.47 -0.68
C GLU A 368 1.69 22.18 0.02
N LEU A 369 2.52 21.13 0.06
CA LEU A 369 2.24 19.87 0.74
C LEU A 369 2.65 19.89 2.23
N GLY A 370 3.08 21.02 2.78
CA GLY A 370 3.53 21.11 4.17
C GLY A 370 4.81 20.34 4.47
N ILE A 371 5.62 20.06 3.44
CA ILE A 371 6.93 19.40 3.56
C ILE A 371 8.00 20.46 3.72
N SER A 372 8.27 20.83 4.98
CA SER A 372 9.32 21.78 5.34
C SER A 372 10.72 21.14 5.27
N ASP A 373 11.75 21.98 5.30
CA ASP A 373 13.15 21.52 5.35
C ASP A 373 13.56 20.91 6.71
N GLY A 374 12.71 21.00 7.73
CA GLY A 374 12.92 20.35 9.03
C GLY A 374 12.19 19.03 9.21
N ILE A 375 11.33 18.63 8.24
CA ILE A 375 10.47 17.45 8.40
C ILE A 375 11.24 16.14 8.22
N LEU A 376 10.97 15.21 9.12
CA LEU A 376 11.47 13.85 9.11
C LEU A 376 10.28 12.88 9.11
N ARG A 377 10.40 11.76 8.40
CA ARG A 377 9.44 10.66 8.44
C ARG A 377 10.12 9.43 9.07
N LEU A 378 9.55 8.92 10.14
CA LEU A 378 10.00 7.72 10.84
C LEU A 378 9.03 6.56 10.57
N SER A 379 9.56 5.44 10.11
CA SER A 379 8.91 4.14 10.07
C SER A 379 9.43 3.32 11.25
N VAL A 380 8.56 3.00 12.19
CA VAL A 380 8.94 2.30 13.41
C VAL A 380 9.06 0.80 13.15
N GLY A 381 10.15 0.21 13.63
CA GLY A 381 10.47 -1.22 13.53
C GLY A 381 9.99 -2.04 14.72
N LEU A 382 10.70 -3.13 14.96
CA LEU A 382 10.38 -4.13 16.01
C LEU A 382 11.37 -4.10 17.17
N GLU A 383 12.29 -3.17 17.19
CA GLU A 383 13.29 -2.97 18.25
C GLU A 383 12.61 -2.74 19.61
N ASP A 384 13.37 -2.84 20.69
CA ASP A 384 12.86 -2.49 22.00
C ASP A 384 12.47 -1.01 22.04
N PRO A 385 11.26 -0.66 22.51
CA PRO A 385 10.82 0.73 22.54
C PRO A 385 11.71 1.64 23.40
N GLU A 386 12.32 1.13 24.47
CA GLU A 386 13.21 1.93 25.32
C GLU A 386 14.49 2.29 24.55
N ASP A 387 15.10 1.34 23.84
CA ASP A 387 16.27 1.60 23.01
C ASP A 387 15.98 2.67 21.94
N LEU A 388 14.80 2.65 21.32
CA LEU A 388 14.40 3.66 20.35
C LEU A 388 14.16 5.04 20.98
N LEU A 389 13.59 5.09 22.18
CA LEU A 389 13.37 6.34 22.91
C LEU A 389 14.69 6.95 23.37
N GLU A 390 15.62 6.13 23.83
CA GLU A 390 16.98 6.55 24.21
C GLU A 390 17.75 7.08 23.00
N ASP A 391 17.75 6.36 21.87
CA ASP A 391 18.38 6.77 20.60
C ASP A 391 17.86 8.14 20.12
N ILE A 392 16.52 8.34 20.17
CA ILE A 392 15.90 9.61 19.80
C ILE A 392 16.27 10.72 20.81
N ALA A 393 16.28 10.42 22.12
CA ALA A 393 16.64 11.40 23.16
C ALA A 393 18.10 11.87 23.01
N GLU A 394 19.02 10.95 22.77
CA GLU A 394 20.43 11.27 22.51
C GLU A 394 20.60 12.09 21.24
N ALA A 395 19.93 11.70 20.14
CA ALA A 395 19.97 12.45 18.89
C ALA A 395 19.40 13.88 19.02
N LEU A 396 18.40 14.08 19.87
CA LEU A 396 17.89 15.42 20.18
C LEU A 396 18.94 16.30 20.87
N ASN A 397 19.92 15.76 21.58
CA ASN A 397 20.99 16.55 22.20
C ASN A 397 21.96 17.13 21.15
N ALA A 398 22.03 16.57 19.96
CA ALA A 398 22.85 17.06 18.86
C ALA A 398 22.26 18.27 18.09
N VAL A 399 21.01 18.64 18.40
CA VAL A 399 20.26 19.74 17.74
C VAL A 399 20.38 21.05 18.49
#